data_0a43a8f8923ed6194d44c7dba7d64ab4
#
_entry.id   0a43a8f8923ed6194d44c7dba7d64ab4
#
_cell.length_a   1.000
_cell.length_b   1.000
_cell.length_c   1.000
_cell.angle_alpha   90.00
_cell.angle_beta   90.00
_cell.angle_gamma   90.00
#
_symmetry.space_group_name_H-M   'P 1'
#
loop_
_entity.id
_entity.type
_entity.pdbx_description
1 polymer ?
#
loop_
_entity_poly.entity_id
_entity_poly.type
_entity_poly.pdbx_seq_one_letter_code
_entity_poly.pdbx_strand_id
1 'polypeptide(L)'
;MYDINKVREDFPILSRTVYGKPLVYFDNGATTQKPLCVLDAMREEYLNVNANVHRGVHWMSQQATDLHEAARETVRKFINARSTTEIVFTRGTTE
;
A
#
# COMPACT_ATOMS: atom_id res chain seq x y z
N MET A 1 20.64 11.72 -9.52
CA MET A 1 19.82 11.62 -10.74
C MET A 1 18.81 10.49 -10.60
N TYR A 2 17.65 10.70 -11.10
CA TYR A 2 16.57 9.72 -11.05
C TYR A 2 16.86 8.54 -11.99
N ASP A 3 16.97 7.33 -11.43
CA ASP A 3 17.24 6.11 -12.20
C ASP A 3 15.91 5.37 -12.44
N ILE A 4 15.34 5.57 -13.63
CA ILE A 4 14.06 4.96 -14.00
C ILE A 4 14.10 3.43 -14.01
N ASN A 5 15.23 2.85 -14.41
CA ASN A 5 15.34 1.41 -14.47
C ASN A 5 15.31 0.80 -13.06
N LYS A 6 15.96 1.44 -12.11
CA LYS A 6 15.94 1.01 -10.72
C LYS A 6 14.55 1.12 -10.10
N VAL A 7 13.82 2.22 -10.40
CA VAL A 7 12.43 2.38 -9.95
C VAL A 7 11.53 1.30 -10.55
N ARG A 8 11.72 0.96 -11.82
CA ARG A 8 10.92 -0.08 -12.49
C ARG A 8 11.13 -1.47 -11.88
N GLU A 9 12.28 -1.73 -11.28
CA GLU A 9 12.54 -3.00 -10.59
C GLU A 9 11.61 -3.24 -9.40
N ASP A 10 11.10 -2.18 -8.78
CA ASP A 10 10.13 -2.26 -7.68
C ASP A 10 8.77 -2.78 -8.14
N PHE A 11 8.53 -2.84 -9.44
CA PHE A 11 7.28 -3.27 -10.06
C PHE A 11 7.50 -4.49 -10.95
N PRO A 12 7.53 -5.71 -10.38
CA PRO A 12 7.85 -6.92 -11.16
C PRO A 12 7.00 -7.14 -12.41
N ILE A 13 5.74 -6.67 -12.39
CA ILE A 13 4.84 -6.81 -13.55
C ILE A 13 5.39 -6.12 -14.79
N LEU A 14 6.22 -5.08 -14.64
CA LEU A 14 6.78 -4.33 -15.75
C LEU A 14 7.83 -5.12 -16.55
N SER A 15 8.31 -6.22 -16.00
CA SER A 15 9.24 -7.11 -16.72
C SER A 15 8.52 -8.16 -17.59
N ARG A 16 7.18 -8.19 -17.53
CA ARG A 16 6.38 -9.11 -18.31
C ARG A 16 6.48 -8.77 -19.81
N THR A 17 6.40 -9.79 -20.65
CA THR A 17 6.29 -9.62 -22.10
C THR A 17 4.86 -9.92 -22.55
N VAL A 18 4.42 -9.23 -23.59
CA VAL A 18 3.12 -9.43 -24.23
C VAL A 18 3.35 -9.58 -25.73
N TYR A 19 2.92 -10.71 -26.29
CA TYR A 19 3.16 -11.05 -27.71
C TYR A 19 4.65 -10.96 -28.09
N GLY A 20 5.53 -11.40 -27.18
CA GLY A 20 6.97 -11.37 -27.39
C GLY A 20 7.63 -10.00 -27.30
N LYS A 21 6.91 -8.97 -26.88
CA LYS A 21 7.40 -7.60 -26.73
C LYS A 21 7.31 -7.14 -25.28
N PRO A 22 8.15 -6.19 -24.83
CA PRO A 22 8.04 -5.64 -23.49
C PRO A 22 6.65 -5.04 -23.24
N LEU A 23 6.15 -5.22 -22.01
CA LEU A 23 4.89 -4.62 -21.62
C LEU A 23 4.95 -3.10 -21.66
N VAL A 24 3.94 -2.49 -22.29
CA VAL A 24 3.67 -1.06 -22.20
C VAL A 24 2.29 -0.91 -21.55
N TYR A 25 2.22 -0.22 -20.41
CA TYR A 25 0.99 -0.09 -19.63
C TYR A 25 0.71 1.38 -19.34
N PHE A 26 -0.40 1.89 -19.88
CA PHE A 26 -0.81 3.29 -19.73
C PHE A 26 -2.17 3.48 -19.05
N ASP A 27 -2.64 2.45 -18.33
CA ASP A 27 -3.98 2.48 -17.74
C ASP A 27 -3.96 2.59 -16.20
N ASN A 28 -2.91 3.18 -15.65
CA ASN A 28 -2.81 3.37 -14.19
C ASN A 28 -3.91 4.25 -13.61
N GLY A 29 -4.55 5.09 -14.42
CA GLY A 29 -5.70 5.89 -14.00
C GLY A 29 -6.90 5.03 -13.60
N ALA A 30 -7.08 3.90 -14.26
CA ALA A 30 -8.12 2.93 -13.91
C ALA A 30 -7.64 1.92 -12.86
N THR A 31 -6.45 1.36 -13.07
CA THR A 31 -5.87 0.36 -12.17
C THR A 31 -4.38 0.60 -12.05
N THR A 32 -3.96 1.10 -10.91
CA THR A 32 -2.56 1.37 -10.64
C THR A 32 -1.80 0.08 -10.33
N GLN A 33 -0.68 -0.11 -10.99
CA GLN A 33 0.22 -1.22 -10.66
C GLN A 33 0.85 -1.00 -9.29
N LYS A 34 1.07 -2.08 -8.56
CA LYS A 34 1.52 -2.03 -7.17
C LYS A 34 2.97 -2.44 -7.06
N PRO A 35 3.79 -1.68 -6.31
CA PRO A 35 5.17 -2.08 -6.07
C PRO A 35 5.25 -3.29 -5.15
N LEU A 36 6.35 -4.01 -5.23
CA LEU A 36 6.57 -5.23 -4.45
C LEU A 36 6.45 -4.99 -2.95
N CYS A 37 6.93 -3.84 -2.45
CA CYS A 37 6.83 -3.53 -1.01
C CYS A 37 5.39 -3.47 -0.51
N VAL A 38 4.45 -2.99 -1.34
CA VAL A 38 3.02 -2.95 -0.99
C VAL A 38 2.45 -4.38 -0.98
N LEU A 39 2.79 -5.18 -1.99
CA LEU A 39 2.32 -6.56 -2.07
C LEU A 39 2.84 -7.40 -0.89
N ASP A 40 4.10 -7.22 -0.54
CA ASP A 40 4.71 -7.92 0.60
C ASP A 40 4.05 -7.51 1.92
N ALA A 41 3.76 -6.23 2.11
CA ALA A 41 3.09 -5.74 3.33
C ALA A 41 1.68 -6.33 3.46
N MET A 42 0.93 -6.38 2.36
CA MET A 42 -0.41 -6.97 2.34
C MET A 42 -0.36 -8.47 2.64
N ARG A 43 0.60 -9.17 2.03
CA ARG A 43 0.80 -10.60 2.26
C ARG A 43 1.12 -10.88 3.73
N GLU A 44 2.03 -10.11 4.31
CA GLU A 44 2.44 -10.26 5.71
C GLU A 44 1.26 -10.05 6.66
N GLU A 45 0.44 -9.04 6.39
CA GLU A 45 -0.75 -8.78 7.20
C GLU A 45 -1.72 -9.96 7.16
N TYR A 46 -2.05 -10.45 5.97
CA TYR A 46 -3.01 -11.55 5.84
C TYR A 46 -2.48 -12.86 6.45
N LEU A 47 -1.19 -13.08 6.38
CA LEU A 47 -0.60 -14.33 6.90
C LEU A 47 -0.43 -14.31 8.42
N ASN A 48 -0.25 -13.15 9.03
CA ASN A 48 0.22 -13.08 10.43
C ASN A 48 -0.65 -12.27 11.38
N VAL A 49 -1.36 -11.24 10.92
CA VAL A 49 -2.04 -10.30 11.83
C VAL A 49 -3.44 -9.90 11.37
N ASN A 50 -4.04 -10.60 10.44
CA ASN A 50 -5.35 -10.25 9.91
C ASN A 50 -6.44 -10.39 10.96
N ALA A 51 -6.93 -9.27 11.47
CA ALA A 51 -7.95 -9.21 12.51
C ALA A 51 -8.69 -7.87 12.47
N ASN A 52 -9.79 -7.77 13.21
CA ASN A 52 -10.54 -6.53 13.32
C ASN A 52 -9.71 -5.44 13.99
N VAL A 53 -9.66 -4.29 13.35
CA VAL A 53 -8.99 -3.10 13.88
C VAL A 53 -9.91 -2.41 14.88
N HIS A 54 -9.36 -2.00 16.02
CA HIS A 54 -10.02 -1.21 17.08
C HIS A 54 -11.14 -1.94 17.83
N ARG A 55 -11.44 -3.21 17.54
CA ARG A 55 -12.58 -3.90 18.15
C ARG A 55 -12.23 -5.12 18.98
N GLY A 56 -11.12 -5.75 18.68
CA GLY A 56 -10.70 -6.95 19.38
C GLY A 56 -9.86 -6.61 20.61
N VAL A 57 -9.93 -7.49 21.61
CA VAL A 57 -9.09 -7.40 22.82
C VAL A 57 -7.99 -8.46 22.80
N HIS A 58 -7.88 -9.23 21.72
CA HIS A 58 -6.85 -10.25 21.56
C HIS A 58 -5.61 -9.68 20.87
N TRP A 59 -4.52 -10.44 20.95
CA TRP A 59 -3.21 -10.00 20.49
C TRP A 59 -3.20 -9.61 18.99
N MET A 60 -3.81 -10.42 18.12
CA MET A 60 -3.82 -10.14 16.68
C MET A 60 -4.54 -8.83 16.36
N SER A 61 -5.66 -8.57 17.02
CA SER A 61 -6.41 -7.32 16.86
C SER A 61 -5.55 -6.13 17.30
N GLN A 62 -4.81 -6.26 18.39
CA GLN A 62 -3.91 -5.20 18.84
C GLN A 62 -2.80 -4.95 17.80
N GLN A 63 -2.21 -6.01 17.25
CA GLN A 63 -1.18 -5.86 16.20
C GLN A 63 -1.74 -5.19 14.95
N ALA A 64 -2.92 -5.59 14.51
CA ALA A 64 -3.58 -4.98 13.35
C ALA A 64 -3.89 -3.50 13.60
N THR A 65 -4.35 -3.15 14.79
CA THR A 65 -4.62 -1.76 15.18
C THR A 65 -3.33 -0.93 15.18
N ASP A 66 -2.25 -1.46 15.74
CA ASP A 66 -0.97 -0.76 15.79
C ASP A 66 -0.43 -0.46 14.38
N LEU A 67 -0.54 -1.43 13.47
CA LEU A 67 -0.13 -1.23 12.07
C LEU A 67 -1.00 -0.20 11.36
N HIS A 68 -2.31 -0.23 11.59
CA HIS A 68 -3.24 0.72 11.00
C HIS A 68 -2.95 2.15 11.46
N GLU A 69 -2.75 2.34 12.77
CA GLU A 69 -2.44 3.65 13.33
C GLU A 69 -1.04 4.13 12.94
N ALA A 70 -0.06 3.23 12.79
CA ALA A 70 1.25 3.57 12.28
C ALA A 70 1.17 4.06 10.82
N ALA A 71 0.33 3.45 9.99
CA ALA A 71 0.08 3.89 8.62
C ALA A 71 -0.54 5.30 8.60
N ARG A 72 -1.50 5.57 9.49
CA ARG A 72 -2.12 6.89 9.65
C ARG A 72 -1.06 7.94 9.97
N GLU A 73 -0.16 7.65 10.89
CA GLU A 73 0.92 8.57 11.25
C GLU A 73 1.92 8.79 10.09
N THR A 74 2.20 7.74 9.32
CA THR A 74 3.04 7.86 8.12
C THR A 74 2.44 8.83 7.10
N VAL A 75 1.13 8.70 6.84
CA VAL A 75 0.42 9.61 5.93
C VAL A 75 0.41 11.03 6.49
N ARG A 76 0.13 11.17 7.80
CA ARG A 76 0.16 12.47 8.47
C ARG A 76 1.48 13.20 8.22
N LYS A 77 2.59 12.51 8.43
CA LYS A 77 3.93 13.11 8.22
C LYS A 77 4.17 13.46 6.76
N PHE A 78 3.75 12.59 5.84
CA PHE A 78 3.98 12.78 4.41
C PHE A 78 3.28 14.06 3.89
N ILE A 79 2.05 14.30 4.33
CA ILE A 79 1.30 15.50 3.90
C ILE A 79 1.46 16.68 4.87
N ASN A 80 2.28 16.53 5.90
CA ASN A 80 2.53 17.56 6.91
C ASN A 80 1.25 18.03 7.62
N ALA A 81 0.34 17.13 7.93
CA ALA A 81 -0.84 17.42 8.72
C ALA A 81 -0.45 17.62 10.20
N ARG A 82 -1.24 18.38 10.94
CA ARG A 82 -0.95 18.69 12.35
C ARG A 82 -1.23 17.51 13.28
N SER A 83 -2.24 16.72 12.96
CA SER A 83 -2.71 15.66 13.83
C SER A 83 -3.19 14.47 13.00
N THR A 84 -3.09 13.27 13.57
CA THR A 84 -3.64 12.05 12.96
C THR A 84 -5.15 12.12 12.84
N THR A 85 -5.83 12.96 13.62
CA THR A 85 -7.29 13.15 13.50
C THR A 85 -7.70 13.80 12.18
N GLU A 86 -6.75 14.40 11.46
CA GLU A 86 -6.99 14.97 10.12
C GLU A 86 -6.93 13.91 9.02
N ILE A 87 -6.49 12.68 9.35
CA ILE A 87 -6.33 11.61 8.37
C ILE A 87 -7.50 10.63 8.50
N VAL A 88 -8.29 10.55 7.45
CA VAL A 88 -9.46 9.65 7.39
C VAL A 88 -9.27 8.71 6.19
N PHE A 89 -9.17 7.40 6.45
CA PHE A 89 -9.11 6.40 5.40
C PHE A 89 -10.52 6.08 4.90
N THR A 90 -10.70 6.10 3.59
CA THR A 90 -11.96 5.78 2.94
C THR A 90 -11.76 4.66 1.92
N ARG A 91 -12.86 4.08 1.46
CA ARG A 91 -12.81 3.03 0.45
C ARG A 91 -12.60 3.57 -0.97
N GLY A 92 -12.77 4.86 -1.15
CA GLY A 92 -12.60 5.50 -2.45
C GLY A 92 -13.09 6.93 -2.45
N THR A 93 -12.99 7.57 -3.60
CA THR A 93 -13.31 8.99 -3.77
C THR A 93 -14.78 9.32 -3.45
N THR A 94 -15.69 8.38 -3.68
CA THR A 94 -17.13 8.57 -3.43
C THR A 94 -17.46 8.70 -1.95
N GLU A 95 -16.70 8.06 -1.09
CA GLU A 95 -16.93 8.06 0.35
C GLU A 95 -16.29 9.30 0.98
#